data_de524418b3238df7ac04f2817e5c2007
#
_entry.id   de524418b3238df7ac04f2817e5c2007
#
_cell.length_a   1.000
_cell.length_b   1.000
_cell.length_c   1.000
_cell.angle_alpha   90.00
_cell.angle_beta   90.00
_cell.angle_gamma   90.00
#
_symmetry.space_group_name_H-M   'P 1'
#
loop_
_entity.id
_entity.type
_entity.pdbx_description
1 polymer ?
#
loop_
_entity_poly.entity_id
_entity_poly.type
_entity_poly.pdbx_seq_one_letter_code
_entity_poly.pdbx_strand_id
1 'polypeptide(L)'
;MVPGNDDVGYLAGLADLVLSRRDEARFVIVTGGGRTARDYIDMGRRLGMDEASLDGLGISVTRVNARLLIGALKGYSYPVPFGTLEEGLLSVRTHGLTVGGGTHPGHTTDTVSALIAEMWGADLFVNLTAVPGAFTSDPKKNPDARRLDRLTTEELLELVSRTDKKAGSHSVMDPLAAQIIHRAGIDTAILDGRDLDALGRCLSGEPFDGTVVTTKGEGT
;
A
#
# COMPACT_ATOMS: atom_id res chain seq x y z
N MET A 1 -6.98 -0.52 1.70
CA MET A 1 -8.34 -0.04 2.03
C MET A 1 -9.25 -1.24 1.98
N VAL A 2 -10.11 -1.44 2.93
CA VAL A 2 -11.19 -2.39 2.85
C VAL A 2 -12.42 -1.78 3.44
N PRO A 3 -13.43 -2.13 2.83
CA PRO A 3 -14.62 -1.37 2.60
C PRO A 3 -15.70 -1.55 3.66
N GLY A 4 -16.55 -0.58 3.76
CA GLY A 4 -17.91 -0.70 4.21
C GLY A 4 -18.79 -1.29 3.09
N ASN A 5 -20.11 -1.33 3.23
CA ASN A 5 -21.03 -1.94 2.26
C ASN A 5 -21.01 -1.31 0.83
N ASP A 6 -20.36 -0.15 0.63
CA ASP A 6 -20.35 0.58 -0.63
C ASP A 6 -19.16 0.24 -1.55
N ASP A 7 -18.32 -0.71 -1.14
CA ASP A 7 -17.01 -0.93 -1.78
C ASP A 7 -16.93 -2.13 -2.74
N VAL A 8 -18.05 -2.79 -3.00
CA VAL A 8 -18.11 -3.82 -4.07
C VAL A 8 -17.79 -3.15 -5.42
N GLY A 9 -18.34 -1.96 -5.67
CA GLY A 9 -18.07 -1.18 -6.88
C GLY A 9 -16.59 -0.79 -7.00
N TYR A 10 -15.97 -0.37 -5.89
CA TYR A 10 -14.55 -0.06 -5.85
C TYR A 10 -13.67 -1.28 -6.14
N LEU A 11 -13.93 -2.42 -5.48
CA LEU A 11 -13.16 -3.65 -5.72
C LEU A 11 -13.30 -4.14 -7.16
N ALA A 12 -14.50 -4.06 -7.73
CA ALA A 12 -14.73 -4.39 -9.12
C ALA A 12 -13.97 -3.46 -10.07
N GLY A 13 -14.05 -2.15 -9.84
CA GLY A 13 -13.32 -1.14 -10.64
C GLY A 13 -11.81 -1.30 -10.54
N LEU A 14 -11.27 -1.55 -9.34
CA LEU A 14 -9.84 -1.84 -9.15
C LEU A 14 -9.42 -3.11 -9.90
N ALA A 15 -10.22 -4.17 -9.79
CA ALA A 15 -9.95 -5.41 -10.51
C ALA A 15 -9.97 -5.21 -12.02
N ASP A 16 -10.98 -4.50 -12.56
CA ASP A 16 -11.09 -4.21 -13.98
C ASP A 16 -9.90 -3.35 -14.48
N LEU A 17 -9.47 -2.34 -13.69
CA LEU A 17 -8.30 -1.53 -14.00
C LEU A 17 -7.01 -2.37 -14.06
N VAL A 18 -6.76 -3.21 -13.06
CA VAL A 18 -5.58 -4.10 -13.02
C VAL A 18 -5.62 -5.09 -14.19
N LEU A 19 -6.77 -5.69 -14.45
CA LEU A 19 -6.94 -6.66 -15.54
C LEU A 19 -6.75 -6.02 -16.93
N SER A 20 -7.11 -4.76 -17.12
CA SER A 20 -6.88 -4.04 -18.38
C SER A 20 -5.39 -3.85 -18.69
N ARG A 21 -4.52 -3.95 -17.68
CA ARG A 21 -3.06 -3.74 -17.81
C ARG A 21 -2.23 -5.04 -17.66
N ARG A 22 -2.88 -6.20 -17.48
CA ARG A 22 -2.19 -7.47 -17.18
C ARG A 22 -1.23 -7.95 -18.27
N ASP A 23 -1.47 -7.55 -19.52
CA ASP A 23 -0.63 -7.93 -20.65
C ASP A 23 0.60 -6.99 -20.80
N GLU A 24 0.57 -5.81 -20.15
CA GLU A 24 1.60 -4.79 -20.17
C GLU A 24 2.48 -4.80 -18.92
N ALA A 25 1.91 -5.17 -17.77
CA ALA A 25 2.58 -5.13 -16.48
C ALA A 25 2.25 -6.34 -15.58
N ARG A 26 3.16 -6.61 -14.65
CA ARG A 26 2.95 -7.59 -13.59
C ARG A 26 2.63 -6.88 -12.29
N PHE A 27 1.73 -7.46 -11.49
CA PHE A 27 1.24 -6.82 -10.27
C PHE A 27 1.41 -7.70 -9.05
N VAL A 28 1.98 -7.13 -8.01
CA VAL A 28 1.87 -7.64 -6.64
C VAL A 28 1.03 -6.67 -5.83
N ILE A 29 -0.10 -7.10 -5.33
CA ILE A 29 -1.01 -6.26 -4.57
C ILE A 29 -1.02 -6.73 -3.12
N VAL A 30 -0.75 -5.81 -2.20
CA VAL A 30 -0.82 -6.06 -0.76
C VAL A 30 -2.02 -5.31 -0.18
N THR A 31 -2.95 -6.05 0.39
CA THR A 31 -4.15 -5.45 0.98
C THR A 31 -3.93 -5.12 2.45
N GLY A 32 -4.43 -3.97 2.88
CA GLY A 32 -4.48 -3.59 4.29
C GLY A 32 -5.66 -4.21 5.04
N GLY A 33 -5.66 -4.11 6.35
CA GLY A 33 -6.71 -4.64 7.23
C GLY A 33 -7.94 -3.74 7.38
N GLY A 34 -7.79 -2.45 7.11
CA GLY A 34 -8.85 -1.48 7.20
C GLY A 34 -9.45 -1.31 8.60
N ARG A 35 -10.73 -0.93 8.64
CA ARG A 35 -11.48 -0.77 9.89
C ARG A 35 -11.64 -2.10 10.62
N THR A 36 -11.97 -3.16 9.87
CA THR A 36 -12.19 -4.50 10.43
C THR A 36 -11.00 -4.98 11.25
N ALA A 37 -9.77 -4.82 10.75
CA ALA A 37 -8.58 -5.20 11.52
C ALA A 37 -8.45 -4.37 12.80
N ARG A 38 -8.71 -3.07 12.76
CA ARG A 38 -8.67 -2.21 13.96
C ARG A 38 -9.68 -2.64 14.99
N ASP A 39 -10.91 -2.96 14.57
CA ASP A 39 -11.98 -3.40 15.48
C ASP A 39 -11.59 -4.74 16.16
N TYR A 40 -11.01 -5.70 15.44
CA TYR A 40 -10.51 -6.96 16.02
C TYR A 40 -9.32 -6.75 16.96
N ILE A 41 -8.37 -5.90 16.58
CA ILE A 41 -7.21 -5.55 17.41
C ILE A 41 -7.67 -4.89 18.71
N ASP A 42 -8.63 -3.97 18.66
CA ASP A 42 -9.18 -3.32 19.85
C ASP A 42 -9.90 -4.33 20.77
N MET A 43 -10.66 -5.26 20.21
CA MET A 43 -11.28 -6.34 20.99
C MET A 43 -10.22 -7.24 21.64
N GLY A 44 -9.20 -7.65 20.87
CA GLY A 44 -8.09 -8.47 21.37
C GLY A 44 -7.32 -7.78 22.50
N ARG A 45 -7.04 -6.48 22.36
CA ARG A 45 -6.36 -5.68 23.39
C ARG A 45 -7.18 -5.62 24.68
N ARG A 46 -8.50 -5.46 24.59
CA ARG A 46 -9.40 -5.50 25.75
C ARG A 46 -9.47 -6.87 26.42
N LEU A 47 -9.18 -7.95 25.68
CA LEU A 47 -9.04 -9.31 26.20
C LEU A 47 -7.65 -9.59 26.79
N GLY A 48 -6.73 -8.62 26.75
CA GLY A 48 -5.39 -8.76 27.31
C GLY A 48 -4.38 -9.50 26.43
N MET A 49 -4.63 -9.58 25.11
CA MET A 49 -3.67 -10.18 24.17
C MET A 49 -2.40 -9.30 24.06
N ASP A 50 -1.26 -9.94 23.86
CA ASP A 50 0.00 -9.26 23.57
C ASP A 50 0.02 -8.67 22.15
N GLU A 51 0.91 -7.68 21.90
CA GLU A 51 0.94 -6.95 20.61
C GLU A 51 1.27 -7.86 19.42
N ALA A 52 2.10 -8.89 19.59
CA ALA A 52 2.41 -9.82 18.49
C ALA A 52 1.19 -10.65 18.10
N SER A 53 0.39 -11.07 19.07
CA SER A 53 -0.90 -11.74 18.85
C SER A 53 -1.93 -10.81 18.20
N LEU A 54 -1.95 -9.52 18.57
CA LEU A 54 -2.79 -8.50 17.94
C LEU A 54 -2.40 -8.27 16.48
N ASP A 55 -1.11 -8.23 16.17
CA ASP A 55 -0.61 -8.17 14.79
C ASP A 55 -1.07 -9.41 14.00
N GLY A 56 -1.04 -10.60 14.61
CA GLY A 56 -1.55 -11.84 14.01
C GLY A 56 -3.02 -11.75 13.61
N LEU A 57 -3.87 -11.11 14.45
CA LEU A 57 -5.27 -10.81 14.09
C LEU A 57 -5.34 -9.86 12.90
N GLY A 58 -4.58 -8.77 12.92
CA GLY A 58 -4.50 -7.82 11.82
C GLY A 58 -4.08 -8.48 10.50
N ILE A 59 -3.03 -9.31 10.53
CA ILE A 59 -2.53 -10.08 9.39
C ILE A 59 -3.64 -10.99 8.83
N SER A 60 -4.37 -11.69 9.69
CA SER A 60 -5.47 -12.57 9.27
C SER A 60 -6.55 -11.80 8.51
N VAL A 61 -6.93 -10.62 9.01
CA VAL A 61 -7.92 -9.76 8.34
C VAL A 61 -7.40 -9.26 7.00
N THR A 62 -6.13 -8.85 6.88
CA THR A 62 -5.56 -8.45 5.59
C THR A 62 -5.69 -9.55 4.55
N ARG A 63 -5.45 -10.82 4.92
CA ARG A 63 -5.58 -11.97 4.01
C ARG A 63 -7.03 -12.30 3.64
N VAL A 64 -8.00 -12.04 4.52
CA VAL A 64 -9.42 -12.09 4.16
C VAL A 64 -9.74 -11.06 3.07
N ASN A 65 -9.21 -9.84 3.21
CA ASN A 65 -9.38 -8.79 2.22
C ASN A 65 -8.72 -9.14 0.88
N ALA A 66 -7.54 -9.76 0.92
CA ALA A 66 -6.87 -10.28 -0.27
C ALA A 66 -7.75 -11.32 -1.01
N ARG A 67 -8.45 -12.20 -0.28
CA ARG A 67 -9.38 -13.17 -0.91
C ARG A 67 -10.54 -12.50 -1.62
N LEU A 68 -11.07 -11.39 -1.11
CA LEU A 68 -12.12 -10.62 -1.79
C LEU A 68 -11.63 -10.07 -3.13
N LEU A 69 -10.42 -9.49 -3.15
CA LEU A 69 -9.84 -8.96 -4.39
C LEU A 69 -9.50 -10.08 -5.37
N ILE A 70 -8.96 -11.22 -4.92
CA ILE A 70 -8.73 -12.40 -5.76
C ILE A 70 -10.05 -12.86 -6.41
N GLY A 71 -11.15 -12.87 -5.65
CA GLY A 71 -12.49 -13.17 -6.19
C GLY A 71 -12.91 -12.18 -7.28
N ALA A 72 -12.68 -10.89 -7.08
CA ALA A 72 -12.98 -9.86 -8.08
C ALA A 72 -12.11 -9.98 -9.35
N LEU A 73 -10.89 -10.51 -9.25
CA LEU A 73 -9.97 -10.75 -10.38
C LEU A 73 -10.34 -12.00 -11.24
N LYS A 74 -11.42 -12.68 -10.93
CA LYS A 74 -12.08 -13.68 -11.81
C LYS A 74 -11.16 -14.79 -12.34
N GLY A 75 -10.17 -15.23 -11.55
CA GLY A 75 -9.24 -16.30 -11.91
C GLY A 75 -7.98 -15.85 -12.68
N TYR A 76 -7.81 -14.57 -12.91
CA TYR A 76 -6.61 -14.03 -13.56
C TYR A 76 -5.42 -13.79 -12.62
N SER A 77 -5.62 -13.93 -11.30
CA SER A 77 -4.54 -13.87 -10.30
C SER A 77 -4.18 -15.25 -9.78
N TYR A 78 -3.04 -15.34 -9.09
CA TYR A 78 -2.76 -16.52 -8.27
C TYR A 78 -3.93 -16.74 -7.28
N PRO A 79 -4.45 -17.97 -7.12
CA PRO A 79 -5.76 -18.20 -6.49
C PRO A 79 -5.76 -18.09 -4.96
N VAL A 80 -4.59 -18.01 -4.33
CA VAL A 80 -4.45 -17.99 -2.86
C VAL A 80 -3.66 -16.74 -2.45
N PRO A 81 -4.06 -16.00 -1.41
CA PRO A 81 -3.25 -14.94 -0.87
C PRO A 81 -1.89 -15.46 -0.42
N PHE A 82 -0.80 -14.83 -0.85
CA PHE A 82 0.51 -15.20 -0.34
C PHE A 82 0.61 -14.90 1.17
N GLY A 83 1.32 -15.74 1.89
CA GLY A 83 1.55 -15.65 3.34
C GLY A 83 2.98 -15.30 3.72
N THR A 84 3.93 -15.44 2.77
CA THR A 84 5.34 -15.06 2.91
C THR A 84 5.81 -14.24 1.71
N LEU A 85 6.94 -13.56 1.84
CA LEU A 85 7.51 -12.78 0.74
C LEU A 85 7.92 -13.69 -0.44
N GLU A 86 8.47 -14.86 -0.13
CA GLU A 86 8.91 -15.85 -1.12
C GLU A 86 7.71 -16.41 -1.91
N GLU A 87 6.60 -16.72 -1.23
CA GLU A 87 5.35 -17.12 -1.91
C GLU A 87 4.83 -16.02 -2.85
N GLY A 88 4.88 -14.75 -2.42
CA GLY A 88 4.51 -13.60 -3.24
C GLY A 88 5.36 -13.51 -4.51
N LEU A 89 6.68 -13.64 -4.38
CA LEU A 89 7.61 -13.62 -5.50
C LEU A 89 7.40 -14.81 -6.45
N LEU A 90 7.22 -16.00 -5.92
CA LEU A 90 6.99 -17.20 -6.74
C LEU A 90 5.67 -17.07 -7.49
N SER A 91 4.61 -16.62 -6.83
CA SER A 91 3.28 -16.54 -7.42
C SER A 91 3.21 -15.48 -8.53
N VAL A 92 3.86 -14.31 -8.38
CA VAL A 92 3.90 -13.30 -9.45
C VAL A 92 4.73 -13.75 -10.66
N ARG A 93 5.81 -14.52 -10.42
CA ARG A 93 6.61 -15.09 -11.52
C ARG A 93 5.82 -16.06 -12.38
N THR A 94 4.94 -16.84 -11.77
CA THR A 94 4.17 -17.88 -12.46
C THR A 94 2.86 -17.37 -13.07
N HIS A 95 2.21 -16.36 -12.45
CA HIS A 95 0.88 -15.90 -12.85
C HIS A 95 0.84 -14.44 -13.33
N GLY A 96 1.91 -13.66 -13.16
CA GLY A 96 1.94 -12.25 -13.53
C GLY A 96 1.15 -11.33 -12.60
N LEU A 97 0.20 -11.85 -11.86
CA LEU A 97 -0.66 -11.12 -10.92
C LEU A 97 -0.86 -11.94 -9.64
N THR A 98 -0.53 -11.35 -8.49
CA THR A 98 -0.74 -11.97 -7.18
C THR A 98 -1.23 -10.97 -6.15
N VAL A 99 -1.96 -11.46 -5.17
CA VAL A 99 -2.50 -10.65 -4.07
C VAL A 99 -2.14 -11.29 -2.74
N GLY A 100 -1.79 -10.48 -1.76
CA GLY A 100 -1.53 -10.94 -0.39
C GLY A 100 -1.88 -9.88 0.65
N GLY A 101 -1.44 -10.11 1.86
CA GLY A 101 -1.63 -9.21 2.99
C GLY A 101 -0.38 -9.14 3.86
N GLY A 102 -0.55 -8.88 5.15
CA GLY A 102 0.53 -8.95 6.13
C GLY A 102 1.18 -10.33 6.20
N THR A 103 2.48 -10.36 6.49
CA THR A 103 3.27 -11.60 6.54
C THR A 103 3.71 -11.94 7.97
N HIS A 104 4.30 -11.00 8.69
CA HIS A 104 4.86 -11.22 10.02
C HIS A 104 4.43 -10.13 11.01
N PRO A 105 4.27 -10.45 12.30
CA PRO A 105 4.12 -9.45 13.36
C PRO A 105 5.25 -8.41 13.33
N GLY A 106 4.94 -7.18 13.68
CA GLY A 106 5.88 -6.06 13.65
C GLY A 106 6.08 -5.40 12.28
N HIS A 107 5.55 -5.99 11.19
CA HIS A 107 5.59 -5.39 9.85
C HIS A 107 4.21 -4.87 9.44
N THR A 108 4.16 -3.62 8.99
CA THR A 108 2.96 -3.08 8.34
C THR A 108 2.80 -3.65 6.94
N THR A 109 1.64 -3.49 6.34
CA THR A 109 1.42 -3.85 4.93
C THR A 109 2.24 -2.98 3.97
N ASP A 110 2.56 -1.74 4.34
CA ASP A 110 3.46 -0.88 3.57
C ASP A 110 4.88 -1.46 3.56
N THR A 111 5.38 -1.90 4.73
CA THR A 111 6.68 -2.59 4.85
C THR A 111 6.71 -3.89 4.02
N VAL A 112 5.67 -4.72 4.08
CA VAL A 112 5.58 -5.95 3.27
C VAL A 112 5.62 -5.62 1.79
N SER A 113 4.88 -4.60 1.36
CA SER A 113 4.85 -4.14 -0.03
C SER A 113 6.22 -3.66 -0.51
N ALA A 114 6.90 -2.85 0.30
CA ALA A 114 8.23 -2.32 -0.01
C ALA A 114 9.28 -3.43 -0.10
N LEU A 115 9.25 -4.43 0.82
CA LEU A 115 10.15 -5.59 0.77
C LEU A 115 9.95 -6.42 -0.50
N ILE A 116 8.70 -6.69 -0.88
CA ILE A 116 8.42 -7.40 -2.14
C ILE A 116 8.88 -6.57 -3.34
N ALA A 117 8.63 -5.27 -3.35
CA ALA A 117 9.06 -4.39 -4.43
C ALA A 117 10.59 -4.41 -4.61
N GLU A 118 11.35 -4.34 -3.51
CA GLU A 118 12.81 -4.45 -3.52
C GLU A 118 13.27 -5.83 -4.04
N MET A 119 12.73 -6.92 -3.49
CA MET A 119 13.12 -8.30 -3.86
C MET A 119 12.73 -8.67 -5.29
N TRP A 120 11.66 -8.06 -5.81
CA TRP A 120 11.21 -8.25 -7.18
C TRP A 120 11.98 -7.39 -8.18
N GLY A 121 12.54 -6.26 -7.74
CA GLY A 121 13.07 -5.19 -8.61
C GLY A 121 11.92 -4.48 -9.34
N ALA A 122 10.92 -4.03 -8.58
CA ALA A 122 9.74 -3.37 -9.16
C ALA A 122 10.12 -2.03 -9.80
N ASP A 123 9.55 -1.73 -10.96
CA ASP A 123 9.74 -0.45 -11.65
C ASP A 123 9.01 0.69 -10.94
N LEU A 124 7.90 0.39 -10.27
CA LEU A 124 7.06 1.38 -9.59
C LEU A 124 6.44 0.77 -8.33
N PHE A 125 6.55 1.49 -7.22
CA PHE A 125 5.79 1.25 -6.01
C PHE A 125 4.60 2.21 -5.94
N VAL A 126 3.38 1.70 -5.76
CA VAL A 126 2.19 2.55 -5.64
C VAL A 126 1.59 2.41 -4.26
N ASN A 127 1.57 3.50 -3.49
CA ASN A 127 0.91 3.56 -2.19
C ASN A 127 -0.48 4.22 -2.30
N LEU A 128 -1.52 3.40 -2.16
CA LEU A 128 -2.91 3.84 -2.12
C LEU A 128 -3.31 4.21 -0.69
N THR A 129 -3.42 5.50 -0.42
CA THR A 129 -3.71 6.04 0.91
C THR A 129 -5.11 6.63 1.03
N ALA A 130 -5.46 7.18 2.20
CA ALA A 130 -6.75 7.86 2.46
C ALA A 130 -6.70 9.37 2.21
N VAL A 131 -5.61 9.86 1.64
CA VAL A 131 -5.36 11.27 1.30
C VAL A 131 -4.70 11.35 -0.08
N PRO A 132 -4.90 12.43 -0.84
CA PRO A 132 -4.41 12.53 -2.22
C PRO A 132 -2.91 12.89 -2.29
N GLY A 133 -2.05 12.07 -1.69
CA GLY A 133 -0.59 12.26 -1.72
C GLY A 133 0.06 12.55 -0.37
N ALA A 134 1.32 12.94 -0.38
CA ALA A 134 2.09 13.37 0.78
C ALA A 134 1.86 14.86 1.07
N PHE A 135 1.77 15.21 2.34
CA PHE A 135 1.53 16.58 2.80
C PHE A 135 2.61 17.02 3.78
N THR A 136 2.84 18.32 3.89
CA THR A 136 3.76 18.91 4.86
C THR A 136 3.39 18.63 6.32
N SER A 137 2.10 18.32 6.58
CA SER A 137 1.55 17.90 7.86
C SER A 137 0.18 17.22 7.62
N ASP A 138 -0.44 16.64 8.66
CA ASP A 138 -1.75 15.99 8.53
C ASP A 138 -2.83 16.99 8.10
N PRO A 139 -3.37 16.88 6.87
CA PRO A 139 -4.37 17.84 6.36
C PRO A 139 -5.70 17.79 7.10
N LYS A 140 -5.99 16.73 7.85
CA LYS A 140 -7.19 16.63 8.69
C LYS A 140 -7.07 17.42 9.99
N LYS A 141 -5.85 17.73 10.42
CA LYS A 141 -5.55 18.43 11.67
C LYS A 141 -5.03 19.84 11.45
N ASN A 142 -4.42 20.09 10.30
CA ASN A 142 -3.81 21.38 9.97
C ASN A 142 -4.34 21.87 8.63
N PRO A 143 -5.17 22.94 8.61
CA PRO A 143 -5.69 23.50 7.37
C PRO A 143 -4.62 24.15 6.49
N ASP A 144 -3.43 24.47 7.04
CA ASP A 144 -2.29 25.02 6.28
C ASP A 144 -1.43 23.90 5.67
N ALA A 145 -1.79 22.65 5.82
CA ALA A 145 -1.09 21.53 5.21
C ALA A 145 -1.12 21.63 3.67
N ARG A 146 0.05 21.61 3.06
CA ARG A 146 0.20 21.68 1.60
C ARG A 146 0.61 20.32 1.08
N ARG A 147 -0.01 19.88 -0.03
CA ARG A 147 0.44 18.69 -0.73
C ARG A 147 1.80 18.95 -1.36
N LEU A 148 2.63 17.92 -1.35
CA LEU A 148 3.93 17.87 -1.99
C LEU A 148 3.77 17.06 -3.28
N ASP A 149 3.76 17.73 -4.44
CA ASP A 149 3.51 17.06 -5.72
C ASP A 149 4.70 16.17 -6.12
N ARG A 150 5.91 16.54 -5.71
CA ARG A 150 7.14 15.79 -5.96
C ARG A 150 8.01 15.75 -4.71
N LEU A 151 8.69 14.63 -4.52
CA LEU A 151 9.67 14.39 -3.46
C LEU A 151 10.80 13.52 -4.01
N THR A 152 11.97 13.65 -3.43
CA THR A 152 12.98 12.59 -3.50
C THR A 152 12.68 11.51 -2.45
N THR A 153 13.24 10.32 -2.64
CA THR A 153 13.13 9.24 -1.64
C THR A 153 13.72 9.65 -0.30
N GLU A 154 14.75 10.50 -0.27
CA GLU A 154 15.35 11.06 0.93
C GLU A 154 14.39 12.02 1.64
N GLU A 155 13.76 12.94 0.90
CA GLU A 155 12.76 13.86 1.45
C GLU A 155 11.53 13.12 2.00
N LEU A 156 11.09 12.03 1.32
CA LEU A 156 10.03 11.17 1.84
C LEU A 156 10.45 10.54 3.18
N LEU A 157 11.64 9.97 3.26
CA LEU A 157 12.16 9.36 4.49
C LEU A 157 12.23 10.38 5.64
N GLU A 158 12.70 11.60 5.37
CA GLU A 158 12.70 12.67 6.37
C GLU A 158 11.28 13.05 6.81
N LEU A 159 10.35 13.19 5.86
CA LEU A 159 8.96 13.55 6.13
C LEU A 159 8.29 12.56 7.08
N VAL A 160 8.38 11.25 6.78
CA VAL A 160 7.75 10.21 7.60
C VAL A 160 8.42 10.08 8.98
N SER A 161 9.75 10.23 9.05
CA SER A 161 10.50 10.17 10.31
C SER A 161 10.18 11.33 11.27
N ARG A 162 9.84 12.51 10.74
CA ARG A 162 9.38 13.66 11.54
C ARG A 162 7.96 13.47 12.06
N THR A 163 7.12 12.82 11.27
CA THR A 163 5.70 12.61 11.56
C THR A 163 5.52 11.56 12.65
N ASP A 164 6.30 10.49 12.62
CA ASP A 164 6.22 9.37 13.58
C ASP A 164 6.55 9.78 15.03
N LYS A 165 7.36 10.84 15.22
CA LYS A 165 7.70 11.38 16.55
C LYS A 165 6.55 12.11 17.26
N LYS A 166 5.43 12.40 16.56
CA LYS A 166 4.25 13.05 17.14
C LYS A 166 3.14 12.04 17.31
N ALA A 167 2.88 11.63 18.55
CA ALA A 167 1.81 10.70 18.88
C ALA A 167 0.47 11.10 18.20
N GLY A 168 -0.14 10.18 17.47
CA GLY A 168 -1.42 10.39 16.78
C GLY A 168 -1.35 11.14 15.46
N SER A 169 -0.17 11.32 14.86
CA SER A 169 -0.05 11.78 13.47
C SER A 169 -0.18 10.58 12.52
N HIS A 170 -1.02 10.73 11.49
CA HIS A 170 -1.07 9.75 10.41
C HIS A 170 0.06 10.06 9.42
N SER A 171 1.08 9.23 9.39
CA SER A 171 2.07 9.23 8.32
C SER A 171 1.45 8.70 7.04
N VAL A 172 1.88 9.23 5.90
CA VAL A 172 1.45 8.78 4.58
C VAL A 172 1.94 7.35 4.28
N MET A 173 2.99 6.92 4.95
CA MET A 173 3.64 5.60 4.86
C MET A 173 4.35 5.32 6.18
N ASP A 174 4.60 4.07 6.52
CA ASP A 174 5.45 3.78 7.68
C ASP A 174 6.95 4.05 7.40
N PRO A 175 7.73 4.45 8.43
CA PRO A 175 9.14 4.81 8.26
C PRO A 175 10.02 3.68 7.73
N LEU A 176 9.73 2.42 8.08
CA LEU A 176 10.51 1.27 7.59
C LEU A 176 10.27 1.05 6.09
N ALA A 177 9.02 1.18 5.62
CA ALA A 177 8.72 1.12 4.20
C ALA A 177 9.46 2.22 3.41
N ALA A 178 9.43 3.46 3.90
CA ALA A 178 10.15 4.57 3.28
C ALA A 178 11.67 4.33 3.25
N GLN A 179 12.25 3.75 4.30
CA GLN A 179 13.65 3.39 4.36
C GLN A 179 14.02 2.32 3.32
N ILE A 180 13.16 1.32 3.14
CA ILE A 180 13.34 0.27 2.14
C ILE A 180 13.28 0.86 0.72
N ILE A 181 12.28 1.70 0.44
CA ILE A 181 12.13 2.38 -0.85
C ILE A 181 13.36 3.24 -1.15
N HIS A 182 13.84 4.01 -0.18
CA HIS A 182 15.03 4.86 -0.34
C HIS A 182 16.28 4.04 -0.68
N ARG A 183 16.58 2.98 0.10
CA ARG A 183 17.77 2.14 -0.14
C ARG A 183 17.69 1.35 -1.45
N ALA A 184 16.49 0.91 -1.84
CA ALA A 184 16.27 0.15 -3.07
C ALA A 184 16.21 1.05 -4.32
N GLY A 185 16.02 2.35 -4.14
CA GLY A 185 15.93 3.30 -5.24
C GLY A 185 14.70 3.07 -6.12
N ILE A 186 13.53 2.82 -5.51
CA ILE A 186 12.30 2.52 -6.24
C ILE A 186 11.47 3.79 -6.40
N ASP A 187 11.14 4.14 -7.65
CA ASP A 187 10.18 5.21 -7.92
C ASP A 187 8.83 4.89 -7.30
N THR A 188 8.22 5.88 -6.67
CA THR A 188 7.02 5.67 -5.87
C THR A 188 5.95 6.70 -6.21
N ALA A 189 4.71 6.25 -6.32
CA ALA A 189 3.52 7.09 -6.42
C ALA A 189 2.68 6.97 -5.16
N ILE A 190 2.22 8.10 -4.63
CA ILE A 190 1.33 8.17 -3.46
C ILE A 190 0.07 8.90 -3.87
N LEU A 191 -1.09 8.24 -3.78
CA LEU A 191 -2.37 8.81 -4.23
C LEU A 191 -3.56 8.35 -3.37
N ASP A 192 -4.71 9.04 -3.51
CA ASP A 192 -5.94 8.58 -2.86
C ASP A 192 -6.38 7.26 -3.47
N GLY A 193 -6.41 6.23 -2.65
CA GLY A 193 -6.80 4.89 -3.10
C GLY A 193 -8.24 4.78 -3.57
N ARG A 194 -9.08 5.81 -3.41
CA ARG A 194 -10.45 5.85 -3.94
C ARG A 194 -10.52 6.43 -5.35
N ASP A 195 -9.48 7.11 -5.80
CA ASP A 195 -9.40 7.69 -7.14
C ASP A 195 -8.76 6.69 -8.11
N LEU A 196 -9.60 5.82 -8.69
CA LEU A 196 -9.17 4.84 -9.69
C LEU A 196 -8.73 5.49 -11.01
N ASP A 197 -9.22 6.69 -11.33
CA ASP A 197 -8.81 7.42 -12.52
C ASP A 197 -7.38 7.95 -12.34
N ALA A 198 -7.04 8.49 -11.16
CA ALA A 198 -5.67 8.88 -10.83
C ALA A 198 -4.72 7.66 -10.86
N LEU A 199 -5.15 6.52 -10.33
CA LEU A 199 -4.38 5.27 -10.43
C LEU A 199 -4.18 4.85 -11.88
N GLY A 200 -5.22 4.91 -12.71
CA GLY A 200 -5.14 4.58 -14.14
C GLY A 200 -4.12 5.46 -14.88
N ARG A 201 -4.16 6.77 -14.66
CA ARG A 201 -3.18 7.72 -15.22
C ARG A 201 -1.76 7.43 -14.72
N CYS A 202 -1.61 7.20 -13.41
CA CYS A 202 -0.31 6.84 -12.81
C CYS A 202 0.30 5.61 -13.51
N LEU A 203 -0.47 4.55 -13.67
CA LEU A 203 -0.03 3.31 -14.33
C LEU A 203 0.27 3.49 -15.84
N SER A 204 -0.29 4.55 -16.46
CA SER A 204 0.03 4.92 -17.86
C SER A 204 1.23 5.84 -17.97
N GLY A 205 1.86 6.27 -16.87
CA GLY A 205 2.90 7.29 -16.87
C GLY A 205 2.39 8.70 -17.19
N GLU A 206 1.07 8.94 -17.08
CA GLU A 206 0.43 10.23 -17.30
C GLU A 206 0.38 11.05 -16.00
N PRO A 207 0.28 12.39 -16.07
CA PRO A 207 0.08 13.22 -14.88
C PRO A 207 -1.18 12.79 -14.10
N PHE A 208 -1.05 12.64 -12.78
CA PHE A 208 -2.13 12.21 -11.90
C PHE A 208 -2.21 13.10 -10.64
N ASP A 209 -3.32 13.04 -9.94
CA ASP A 209 -3.51 13.72 -8.67
C ASP A 209 -2.89 12.89 -7.53
N GLY A 210 -1.71 13.32 -7.05
CA GLY A 210 -0.93 12.57 -6.07
C GLY A 210 0.44 13.16 -5.83
N THR A 211 1.35 12.36 -5.28
CA THR A 211 2.77 12.70 -5.09
C THR A 211 3.64 11.70 -5.84
N VAL A 212 4.55 12.20 -6.66
CA VAL A 212 5.60 11.41 -7.31
C VAL A 212 6.86 11.46 -6.45
N VAL A 213 7.44 10.30 -6.14
CA VAL A 213 8.68 10.18 -5.38
C VAL A 213 9.72 9.50 -6.27
N THR A 214 10.86 10.14 -6.48
CA THR A 214 11.94 9.65 -7.34
C THR A 214 13.27 9.57 -6.59
N THR A 215 14.19 8.76 -7.09
CA THR A 215 15.54 8.61 -6.49
C THR A 215 16.42 9.84 -6.69
N LYS A 216 16.16 10.64 -7.74
CA LYS A 216 16.90 11.87 -8.06
C LYS A 216 15.94 13.03 -8.06
N GLY A 217 16.32 14.12 -7.39
CA GLY A 217 15.71 15.42 -7.66
C GLY A 217 15.85 15.72 -9.17
N GLU A 218 14.89 16.47 -9.75
CA GLU A 218 15.06 16.95 -11.12
C GLU A 218 16.41 17.66 -11.19
N GLY A 219 17.33 17.08 -11.98
CA GLY A 219 18.61 17.68 -12.23
C GLY A 219 18.41 19.05 -12.87
N THR A 220 18.97 20.07 -12.23
CA THR A 220 19.25 21.38 -12.81
C THR A 220 20.02 21.27 -14.10
#